data_d356e230710b3b26fd23c6a57b4a97ce
#
_entry.id   d356e230710b3b26fd23c6a57b4a97ce
#
_cell.length_a   1.000
_cell.length_b   1.000
_cell.length_c   1.000
_cell.angle_alpha   90.00
_cell.angle_beta   90.00
_cell.angle_gamma   90.00
#
_symmetry.space_group_name_H-M   'P 1'
#
loop_
_entity.id
_entity.type
_entity.pdbx_description
1 polymer ?
#
loop_
_entity_poly.entity_id
_entity_poly.type
_entity_poly.pdbx_seq_one_letter_code
_entity_poly.pdbx_strand_id
1 'polypeptide(L)'
;MKIKKSIADLAAPLHTILTMVLAVLAISSFRADKTKTIFMIGDSTMANKDISGDKQERGWGMMLQNYFDDGIIVDNHAVNGRSSKSFINEGRWKAVLDRIMPGDYLIIQFGHNDEKTDSARHTTPGTTFDANLRRFVREAREKGATPILMNSVVRRNFSDSKTAVADDDLRDNSSKQLAEGDTLIDTHGEYLVSPRRVAKEMGVVFVDANKITHDLEQSMGKEGSKKLHMIFKPGETPSLPDGRQDNTHYNIFGANKVAGLLDDALCRQVAELAKHHVYYDIYVSKNGSGQFDDLESAVASAPKGRKVTIAVSGGEWKKPEAMKGKKVKFVLTRGAKFL
;
A
#
# COMPACT_ATOMS: atom_id res chain seq x y z
N MET A 1 8.01 -1.66 80.45
CA MET A 1 9.10 -1.35 79.51
C MET A 1 8.45 -1.05 78.12
N LYS A 2 8.29 0.24 77.76
CA LYS A 2 7.67 0.66 76.51
C LYS A 2 8.77 0.85 75.48
N ILE A 3 8.78 0.03 74.40
CA ILE A 3 9.69 0.15 73.29
C ILE A 3 9.13 1.26 72.37
N LYS A 4 9.82 2.42 72.38
CA LYS A 4 9.57 3.47 71.40
C LYS A 4 10.24 3.02 70.08
N LYS A 5 9.45 2.52 69.08
CA LYS A 5 9.95 2.39 67.71
C LYS A 5 10.12 3.79 67.11
N SER A 6 11.31 4.10 66.63
CA SER A 6 11.64 5.37 65.98
C SER A 6 10.93 5.49 64.65
N ILE A 7 10.44 6.70 64.36
CA ILE A 7 9.80 7.05 63.04
C ILE A 7 10.81 6.86 61.90
N ALA A 8 12.10 6.82 62.17
CA ALA A 8 13.15 6.57 61.18
C ALA A 8 13.12 5.14 60.58
N ASP A 9 12.65 4.13 61.35
CA ASP A 9 12.58 2.73 60.88
C ASP A 9 11.42 2.45 59.88
N LEU A 10 10.48 3.40 59.73
CA LEU A 10 9.36 3.30 58.77
C LEU A 10 9.64 4.05 57.47
N ALA A 11 10.60 4.97 57.43
CA ALA A 11 10.90 5.78 56.24
C ALA A 11 11.77 5.03 55.19
N ALA A 12 12.63 4.12 55.64
CA ALA A 12 13.55 3.38 54.76
C ALA A 12 12.82 2.46 53.75
N PRO A 13 11.76 1.68 54.10
CA PRO A 13 11.07 0.85 53.12
C PRO A 13 10.23 1.67 52.12
N LEU A 14 9.75 2.86 52.54
CA LEU A 14 8.93 3.71 51.64
C LEU A 14 9.78 4.35 50.51
N HIS A 15 11.03 4.75 50.84
CA HIS A 15 11.97 5.28 49.85
C HIS A 15 12.41 4.20 48.86
N THR A 16 12.62 2.97 49.31
CA THR A 16 13.02 1.84 48.46
C THR A 16 11.88 1.44 47.52
N ILE A 17 10.64 1.45 47.99
CA ILE A 17 9.44 1.17 47.15
C ILE A 17 9.25 2.28 46.13
N LEU A 18 9.38 3.55 46.51
CA LEU A 18 9.23 4.69 45.60
C LEU A 18 10.31 4.69 44.51
N THR A 19 11.57 4.36 44.84
CA THR A 19 12.65 4.24 43.83
C THR A 19 12.45 3.04 42.92
N MET A 20 11.95 1.90 43.42
CA MET A 20 11.59 0.77 42.54
C MET A 20 10.42 1.10 41.61
N VAL A 21 9.38 1.78 42.07
CA VAL A 21 8.25 2.20 41.22
C VAL A 21 8.72 3.20 40.18
N LEU A 22 9.55 4.18 40.52
CA LEU A 22 10.12 5.13 39.56
C LEU A 22 11.08 4.44 38.57
N ALA A 23 11.84 3.44 38.97
CA ALA A 23 12.67 2.64 38.07
C ALA A 23 11.83 1.78 37.11
N VAL A 24 10.73 1.18 37.57
CA VAL A 24 9.80 0.43 36.71
C VAL A 24 9.09 1.36 35.74
N LEU A 25 8.71 2.58 36.15
CA LEU A 25 8.12 3.59 35.29
C LEU A 25 9.15 4.13 34.27
N ALA A 26 10.41 4.30 34.66
CA ALA A 26 11.50 4.71 33.76
C ALA A 26 11.86 3.62 32.74
N ILE A 27 11.80 2.34 33.12
CA ILE A 27 12.05 1.20 32.24
C ILE A 27 10.87 1.04 31.23
N SER A 28 9.65 1.36 31.64
CA SER A 28 8.49 1.36 30.72
C SER A 28 8.49 2.52 29.73
N SER A 29 9.20 3.62 30.00
CA SER A 29 9.34 4.74 29.06
C SER A 29 10.48 4.57 28.04
N PHE A 30 11.36 3.58 28.20
CA PHE A 30 12.39 3.19 27.22
C PHE A 30 11.99 1.95 26.41
N ARG A 31 10.71 1.78 26.08
CA ARG A 31 10.38 0.92 24.96
C ARG A 31 10.78 1.67 23.70
N ALA A 32 11.92 1.30 23.11
CA ALA A 32 12.15 1.58 21.71
C ALA A 32 10.88 1.21 20.96
N ASP A 33 10.28 2.15 20.21
CA ASP A 33 9.06 1.88 19.45
C ASP A 33 9.33 0.65 18.59
N LYS A 34 8.66 -0.46 18.93
CA LYS A 34 8.86 -1.71 18.22
C LYS A 34 8.38 -1.46 16.79
N THR A 35 9.22 -1.73 15.81
CA THR A 35 8.85 -1.71 14.39
C THR A 35 7.52 -2.43 14.20
N LYS A 36 6.55 -1.75 13.59
CA LYS A 36 5.21 -2.27 13.31
C LYS A 36 5.13 -2.73 11.87
N THR A 37 4.31 -3.72 11.61
CA THR A 37 4.10 -4.22 10.25
C THR A 37 2.73 -3.81 9.73
N ILE A 38 2.69 -3.31 8.49
CA ILE A 38 1.48 -3.18 7.70
C ILE A 38 1.39 -4.44 6.82
N PHE A 39 0.56 -5.39 7.21
CA PHE A 39 0.18 -6.50 6.35
C PHE A 39 -0.82 -6.01 5.31
N MET A 40 -0.69 -6.47 4.08
CA MET A 40 -1.60 -6.11 3.00
C MET A 40 -2.16 -7.36 2.35
N ILE A 41 -3.49 -7.45 2.23
CA ILE A 41 -4.19 -8.51 1.51
C ILE A 41 -5.07 -7.92 0.42
N GLY A 42 -5.02 -8.52 -0.76
CA GLY A 42 -5.72 -7.98 -1.93
C GLY A 42 -5.42 -8.76 -3.21
N ASP A 43 -5.71 -8.10 -4.30
CA ASP A 43 -5.63 -8.64 -5.66
C ASP A 43 -4.43 -8.11 -6.48
N SER A 44 -4.52 -8.24 -7.81
CA SER A 44 -3.45 -7.88 -8.74
C SER A 44 -3.09 -6.40 -8.77
N THR A 45 -4.02 -5.50 -8.42
CA THR A 45 -3.76 -4.06 -8.43
C THR A 45 -2.85 -3.62 -7.29
N MET A 46 -2.79 -4.42 -6.21
CA MET A 46 -1.96 -4.23 -5.04
C MET A 46 -0.70 -5.10 -5.05
N ALA A 47 -0.73 -6.28 -5.70
CA ALA A 47 0.26 -7.35 -5.58
C ALA A 47 1.67 -6.95 -6.01
N ASN A 48 2.67 -7.58 -5.39
CA ASN A 48 4.03 -7.58 -5.90
C ASN A 48 4.10 -8.25 -7.27
N LYS A 49 4.92 -7.70 -8.16
CA LYS A 49 5.07 -8.16 -9.54
C LYS A 49 6.46 -8.70 -9.79
N ASP A 50 6.58 -9.53 -10.82
CA ASP A 50 7.87 -9.92 -11.36
C ASP A 50 8.56 -8.69 -11.98
N ILE A 51 9.80 -8.45 -11.56
CA ILE A 51 10.63 -7.31 -11.97
C ILE A 51 11.76 -7.72 -12.90
N SER A 52 11.82 -8.99 -13.31
CA SER A 52 12.88 -9.49 -14.17
C SER A 52 12.89 -8.80 -15.55
N GLY A 53 14.06 -8.44 -16.02
CA GLY A 53 14.21 -7.66 -17.22
C GLY A 53 13.66 -6.24 -17.05
N ASP A 54 12.98 -5.73 -18.07
CA ASP A 54 12.38 -4.40 -18.09
C ASP A 54 10.85 -4.41 -17.86
N LYS A 55 10.33 -5.44 -17.15
CA LYS A 55 8.90 -5.54 -16.87
C LYS A 55 8.35 -4.34 -16.12
N GLN A 56 7.35 -3.70 -16.70
CA GLN A 56 6.84 -2.40 -16.27
C GLN A 56 5.68 -2.48 -15.25
N GLU A 57 5.00 -3.63 -15.16
CA GLU A 57 3.83 -3.76 -14.28
C GLU A 57 4.21 -3.74 -12.80
N ARG A 58 3.50 -2.93 -12.00
CA ARG A 58 3.62 -2.87 -10.54
C ARG A 58 2.24 -2.81 -9.89
N GLY A 59 2.08 -3.46 -8.74
CA GLY A 59 0.95 -3.17 -7.86
C GLY A 59 1.26 -1.96 -6.97
N TRP A 60 0.26 -1.16 -6.63
CA TRP A 60 0.48 0.01 -5.78
C TRP A 60 1.02 -0.38 -4.39
N GLY A 61 0.62 -1.54 -3.86
CA GLY A 61 1.13 -2.05 -2.58
C GLY A 61 2.63 -2.34 -2.58
N MET A 62 3.21 -2.65 -3.73
CA MET A 62 4.64 -2.83 -3.89
C MET A 62 5.44 -1.55 -3.65
N MET A 63 4.80 -0.38 -3.88
CA MET A 63 5.42 0.93 -3.72
C MET A 63 5.21 1.54 -2.34
N LEU A 64 4.28 1.02 -1.53
CA LEU A 64 3.84 1.66 -0.28
C LEU A 64 4.97 1.80 0.74
N GLN A 65 5.92 0.87 0.78
CA GLN A 65 7.07 0.94 1.68
C GLN A 65 7.89 2.22 1.53
N ASN A 66 7.91 2.83 0.36
CA ASN A 66 8.67 4.05 0.07
C ASN A 66 8.23 5.26 0.91
N TYR A 67 6.99 5.24 1.37
CA TYR A 67 6.35 6.35 2.08
C TYR A 67 6.48 6.24 3.60
N PHE A 68 7.16 5.19 4.11
CA PHE A 68 7.40 5.00 5.53
C PHE A 68 8.89 4.88 5.85
N ASP A 69 9.29 5.42 7.00
CA ASP A 69 10.61 5.23 7.58
C ASP A 69 10.82 3.79 8.10
N ASP A 70 11.93 3.55 8.78
CA ASP A 70 12.29 2.20 9.28
C ASP A 70 11.43 1.74 10.47
N GLY A 71 10.56 2.59 11.02
CA GLY A 71 9.59 2.24 12.06
C GLY A 71 8.41 1.41 11.55
N ILE A 72 8.17 1.41 10.22
CA ILE A 72 7.10 0.64 9.58
C ILE A 72 7.69 -0.30 8.53
N ILE A 73 7.29 -1.57 8.58
CA ILE A 73 7.54 -2.56 7.52
C ILE A 73 6.24 -2.82 6.77
N VAL A 74 6.26 -2.77 5.45
CA VAL A 74 5.13 -3.16 4.60
C VAL A 74 5.35 -4.59 4.12
N ASP A 75 4.45 -5.49 4.51
CA ASP A 75 4.46 -6.91 4.13
C ASP A 75 3.25 -7.21 3.23
N ASN A 76 3.49 -7.16 1.93
CA ASN A 76 2.44 -7.26 0.92
C ASN A 76 2.19 -8.70 0.49
N HIS A 77 1.05 -9.24 0.92
CA HIS A 77 0.56 -10.59 0.60
C HIS A 77 -0.52 -10.62 -0.49
N ALA A 78 -0.82 -9.48 -1.13
CA ALA A 78 -1.77 -9.45 -2.24
C ALA A 78 -1.30 -10.34 -3.40
N VAL A 79 -2.25 -11.00 -4.08
CA VAL A 79 -1.94 -11.97 -5.15
C VAL A 79 -2.84 -11.76 -6.35
N ASN A 80 -2.22 -11.80 -7.55
CA ASN A 80 -2.93 -11.66 -8.82
C ASN A 80 -4.13 -12.60 -8.92
N GLY A 81 -5.27 -12.07 -9.36
CA GLY A 81 -6.48 -12.84 -9.65
C GLY A 81 -7.25 -13.35 -8.43
N ARG A 82 -6.90 -12.94 -7.21
CA ARG A 82 -7.58 -13.41 -6.00
C ARG A 82 -8.72 -12.49 -5.61
N SER A 83 -9.88 -13.11 -5.35
CA SER A 83 -11.00 -12.51 -4.65
C SER A 83 -10.85 -12.73 -3.13
N SER A 84 -11.67 -12.07 -2.32
CA SER A 84 -11.75 -12.34 -0.88
C SER A 84 -12.01 -13.83 -0.58
N LYS A 85 -12.90 -14.47 -1.38
CA LYS A 85 -13.23 -15.89 -1.29
C LYS A 85 -12.03 -16.79 -1.61
N SER A 86 -11.40 -16.62 -2.77
CA SER A 86 -10.29 -17.47 -3.16
C SER A 86 -9.08 -17.28 -2.25
N PHE A 87 -8.83 -16.05 -1.76
CA PHE A 87 -7.78 -15.77 -0.80
C PHE A 87 -7.95 -16.55 0.51
N ILE A 88 -9.19 -16.69 0.99
CA ILE A 88 -9.53 -17.50 2.15
C ILE A 88 -9.35 -18.99 1.83
N ASN A 89 -9.97 -19.45 0.74
CA ASN A 89 -10.04 -20.87 0.40
C ASN A 89 -8.68 -21.50 0.09
N GLU A 90 -7.74 -20.72 -0.44
CA GLU A 90 -6.37 -21.14 -0.72
C GLU A 90 -5.46 -21.12 0.54
N GLY A 91 -6.01 -20.83 1.72
CA GLY A 91 -5.26 -20.74 2.96
C GLY A 91 -4.34 -19.53 3.09
N ARG A 92 -4.38 -18.58 2.13
CA ARG A 92 -3.54 -17.38 2.13
C ARG A 92 -3.83 -16.48 3.31
N TRP A 93 -5.12 -16.29 3.65
CA TRP A 93 -5.51 -15.54 4.82
C TRP A 93 -4.94 -16.14 6.11
N LYS A 94 -5.03 -17.47 6.26
CA LYS A 94 -4.45 -18.12 7.44
C LYS A 94 -2.95 -17.87 7.57
N ALA A 95 -2.22 -17.94 6.47
CA ALA A 95 -0.77 -17.70 6.46
C ALA A 95 -0.40 -16.28 6.89
N VAL A 96 -1.21 -15.28 6.54
CA VAL A 96 -1.04 -13.89 7.01
C VAL A 96 -1.41 -13.77 8.49
N LEU A 97 -2.57 -14.31 8.88
CA LEU A 97 -3.08 -14.23 10.24
C LEU A 97 -2.14 -14.84 11.28
N ASP A 98 -1.44 -15.91 10.92
CA ASP A 98 -0.46 -16.58 11.78
C ASP A 98 0.78 -15.69 12.07
N ARG A 99 1.03 -14.66 11.26
CA ARG A 99 2.17 -13.74 11.39
C ARG A 99 1.83 -12.43 12.07
N ILE A 100 0.57 -12.04 12.08
CA ILE A 100 0.08 -10.80 12.69
C ILE A 100 0.36 -10.82 14.21
N MET A 101 0.92 -9.71 14.68
CA MET A 101 1.22 -9.46 16.09
C MET A 101 0.44 -8.24 16.61
N PRO A 102 0.23 -8.15 17.94
CA PRO A 102 -0.42 -6.98 18.54
C PRO A 102 0.31 -5.67 18.18
N GLY A 103 -0.46 -4.68 17.71
CA GLY A 103 0.03 -3.37 17.27
C GLY A 103 0.33 -3.26 15.79
N ASP A 104 0.27 -4.35 15.03
CA ASP A 104 0.37 -4.33 13.57
C ASP A 104 -0.89 -3.75 12.91
N TYR A 105 -0.80 -3.50 11.62
CA TYR A 105 -1.91 -3.04 10.79
C TYR A 105 -2.23 -4.08 9.72
N LEU A 106 -3.49 -4.10 9.28
CA LEU A 106 -3.93 -4.94 8.15
C LEU A 106 -4.71 -4.09 7.16
N ILE A 107 -4.17 -3.86 5.97
CA ILE A 107 -4.88 -3.26 4.85
C ILE A 107 -5.57 -4.36 4.05
N ILE A 108 -6.87 -4.19 3.80
CA ILE A 108 -7.74 -5.14 3.12
C ILE A 108 -8.36 -4.45 1.90
N GLN A 109 -8.02 -4.92 0.68
CA GLN A 109 -8.59 -4.41 -0.57
C GLN A 109 -8.94 -5.57 -1.51
N PHE A 110 -10.22 -5.80 -1.69
CA PHE A 110 -10.78 -6.78 -2.63
C PHE A 110 -11.96 -6.18 -3.39
N GLY A 111 -12.38 -6.83 -4.47
CA GLY A 111 -13.52 -6.44 -5.31
C GLY A 111 -13.33 -6.83 -6.77
N HIS A 112 -12.20 -6.47 -7.40
CA HIS A 112 -11.92 -6.74 -8.83
C HIS A 112 -12.13 -8.19 -9.27
N ASN A 113 -11.89 -9.16 -8.39
CA ASN A 113 -12.08 -10.57 -8.68
C ASN A 113 -13.33 -11.15 -8.01
N ASP A 114 -13.85 -10.51 -6.98
CA ASP A 114 -15.09 -10.90 -6.30
C ASP A 114 -16.31 -10.73 -7.23
N GLU A 115 -16.28 -9.76 -8.14
CA GLU A 115 -17.32 -9.52 -9.15
C GLU A 115 -17.30 -10.49 -10.31
N LYS A 116 -16.23 -11.28 -10.52
CA LYS A 116 -16.14 -12.29 -11.56
C LYS A 116 -17.22 -13.36 -11.41
N THR A 117 -17.75 -13.83 -12.52
CA THR A 117 -18.86 -14.81 -12.51
C THR A 117 -18.45 -16.23 -12.19
N ASP A 118 -17.14 -16.55 -12.23
CA ASP A 118 -16.68 -17.89 -11.91
C ASP A 118 -16.84 -18.22 -10.42
N SER A 119 -17.28 -19.44 -10.14
CA SER A 119 -17.64 -19.89 -8.80
C SER A 119 -16.48 -19.92 -7.80
N ALA A 120 -15.23 -19.99 -8.26
CA ALA A 120 -14.06 -20.03 -7.39
C ALA A 120 -13.77 -18.65 -6.77
N ARG A 121 -14.12 -17.57 -7.49
CA ARG A 121 -13.85 -16.18 -7.07
C ARG A 121 -15.10 -15.41 -6.65
N HIS A 122 -16.23 -15.68 -7.30
CA HIS A 122 -17.45 -14.90 -7.10
C HIS A 122 -17.90 -14.82 -5.65
N THR A 123 -18.23 -13.60 -5.23
CA THR A 123 -18.94 -13.28 -3.99
C THR A 123 -20.08 -12.29 -4.30
N THR A 124 -21.01 -12.13 -3.39
CA THR A 124 -22.16 -11.23 -3.56
C THR A 124 -22.09 -10.11 -2.53
N PRO A 125 -22.10 -8.81 -2.96
CA PRO A 125 -22.22 -7.66 -2.07
C PRO A 125 -23.45 -7.77 -1.16
N GLY A 126 -23.33 -7.30 0.07
CA GLY A 126 -24.37 -7.40 1.08
C GLY A 126 -24.45 -8.75 1.80
N THR A 127 -23.87 -9.81 1.22
CA THR A 127 -23.90 -11.18 1.78
C THR A 127 -22.49 -11.76 1.90
N THR A 128 -22.07 -12.59 0.96
CA THR A 128 -20.79 -13.34 1.04
C THR A 128 -19.54 -12.46 0.97
N PHE A 129 -19.57 -11.38 0.18
CA PHE A 129 -18.47 -10.43 0.16
C PHE A 129 -18.29 -9.74 1.51
N ASP A 130 -19.40 -9.19 2.05
CA ASP A 130 -19.40 -8.53 3.34
C ASP A 130 -19.01 -9.49 4.48
N ALA A 131 -19.45 -10.75 4.42
CA ALA A 131 -19.08 -11.77 5.40
C ALA A 131 -17.57 -12.04 5.41
N ASN A 132 -16.92 -12.07 4.24
CA ASN A 132 -15.48 -12.23 4.13
C ASN A 132 -14.74 -11.02 4.71
N LEU A 133 -15.20 -9.80 4.39
CA LEU A 133 -14.61 -8.56 4.94
C LEU A 133 -14.73 -8.51 6.47
N ARG A 134 -15.91 -8.84 7.02
CA ARG A 134 -16.11 -8.93 8.48
C ARG A 134 -15.20 -9.97 9.13
N ARG A 135 -14.99 -11.09 8.47
CA ARG A 135 -14.07 -12.14 8.92
C ARG A 135 -12.65 -11.63 9.04
N PHE A 136 -12.12 -10.98 8.01
CA PHE A 136 -10.77 -10.40 8.04
C PHE A 136 -10.61 -9.40 9.17
N VAL A 137 -11.59 -8.49 9.33
CA VAL A 137 -11.57 -7.47 10.38
C VAL A 137 -11.59 -8.09 11.77
N ARG A 138 -12.51 -9.05 12.02
CA ARG A 138 -12.65 -9.69 13.33
C ARG A 138 -11.38 -10.46 13.70
N GLU A 139 -10.93 -11.35 12.83
CA GLU A 139 -9.78 -12.21 13.11
C GLU A 139 -8.47 -11.41 13.27
N ALA A 140 -8.30 -10.30 12.53
CA ALA A 140 -7.18 -9.38 12.74
C ALA A 140 -7.23 -8.68 14.11
N ARG A 141 -8.42 -8.23 14.53
CA ARG A 141 -8.60 -7.62 15.86
C ARG A 141 -8.35 -8.61 16.99
N GLU A 142 -8.74 -9.87 16.82
CA GLU A 142 -8.44 -10.96 17.78
C GLU A 142 -6.92 -11.17 17.96
N LYS A 143 -6.13 -10.84 16.95
CA LYS A 143 -4.65 -10.81 17.02
C LYS A 143 -4.08 -9.49 17.56
N GLY A 144 -4.91 -8.50 17.87
CA GLY A 144 -4.48 -7.19 18.35
C GLY A 144 -4.01 -6.23 17.25
N ALA A 145 -4.29 -6.53 15.98
CA ALA A 145 -4.00 -5.63 14.88
C ALA A 145 -5.09 -4.59 14.64
N THR A 146 -4.73 -3.53 13.95
CA THR A 146 -5.65 -2.48 13.49
C THR A 146 -6.03 -2.74 12.02
N PRO A 147 -7.24 -3.24 11.71
CA PRO A 147 -7.67 -3.43 10.34
C PRO A 147 -8.11 -2.11 9.71
N ILE A 148 -7.82 -1.97 8.41
CA ILE A 148 -8.15 -0.84 7.56
C ILE A 148 -8.78 -1.41 6.29
N LEU A 149 -10.02 -1.03 6.02
CA LEU A 149 -10.73 -1.44 4.81
C LEU A 149 -10.55 -0.40 3.70
N MET A 150 -10.35 -0.90 2.48
CA MET A 150 -10.35 -0.12 1.25
C MET A 150 -11.31 -0.76 0.25
N ASN A 151 -11.95 0.07 -0.58
CA ASN A 151 -12.59 -0.42 -1.80
C ASN A 151 -11.56 -0.55 -2.93
N SER A 152 -11.98 -1.16 -4.05
CA SER A 152 -11.13 -1.33 -5.23
C SER A 152 -10.71 0.01 -5.83
N VAL A 153 -9.46 0.12 -6.28
CA VAL A 153 -9.05 1.23 -7.14
C VAL A 153 -9.87 1.25 -8.42
N VAL A 154 -10.02 2.41 -9.06
CA VAL A 154 -10.81 2.53 -10.28
C VAL A 154 -10.13 1.79 -11.46
N ARG A 155 -10.94 1.30 -12.40
CA ARG A 155 -10.47 0.93 -13.74
C ARG A 155 -10.59 2.13 -14.66
N ARG A 156 -9.61 2.32 -15.52
CA ARG A 156 -9.64 3.37 -16.53
C ARG A 156 -10.70 3.04 -17.59
N ASN A 157 -11.93 3.46 -17.35
CA ASN A 157 -13.07 3.24 -18.24
C ASN A 157 -13.68 4.59 -18.65
N PHE A 158 -13.08 5.27 -19.61
CA PHE A 158 -13.65 6.44 -20.27
C PHE A 158 -14.56 6.00 -21.42
N SER A 159 -15.81 5.76 -21.10
CA SER A 159 -16.81 5.26 -22.05
C SER A 159 -18.05 6.15 -22.02
N ASP A 160 -18.68 6.34 -23.19
CA ASP A 160 -20.00 6.97 -23.29
C ASP A 160 -21.12 6.05 -22.80
N SER A 161 -20.84 4.78 -22.60
CA SER A 161 -21.79 3.80 -22.08
C SER A 161 -21.80 3.79 -20.57
N LYS A 162 -22.98 3.99 -19.98
CA LYS A 162 -23.23 3.77 -18.55
C LYS A 162 -23.26 2.28 -18.17
N THR A 163 -23.07 1.39 -19.12
CA THR A 163 -23.11 -0.06 -18.91
C THR A 163 -21.76 -0.49 -18.33
N ALA A 164 -21.77 -1.15 -17.18
CA ALA A 164 -20.60 -1.80 -16.63
C ALA A 164 -20.07 -2.82 -17.66
N VAL A 165 -18.81 -2.67 -18.05
CA VAL A 165 -18.13 -3.61 -18.93
C VAL A 165 -17.41 -4.61 -18.06
N ALA A 166 -17.48 -5.89 -18.39
CA ALA A 166 -16.75 -6.92 -17.68
C ALA A 166 -15.24 -6.61 -17.70
N ASP A 167 -14.57 -6.86 -16.58
CA ASP A 167 -13.14 -6.58 -16.42
C ASP A 167 -12.27 -7.22 -17.50
N ASP A 168 -12.61 -8.44 -17.90
CA ASP A 168 -11.87 -9.16 -18.95
C ASP A 168 -12.00 -8.46 -20.31
N ASP A 169 -13.14 -7.85 -20.61
CA ASP A 169 -13.33 -7.05 -21.81
C ASP A 169 -12.51 -5.74 -21.80
N LEU A 170 -12.29 -5.17 -20.62
CA LEU A 170 -11.43 -3.98 -20.46
C LEU A 170 -9.94 -4.33 -20.53
N ARG A 171 -9.56 -5.51 -20.06
CA ARG A 171 -8.16 -5.95 -20.03
C ARG A 171 -7.65 -6.37 -21.39
N ASP A 172 -8.42 -7.17 -22.11
CA ASP A 172 -7.95 -7.79 -23.35
C ASP A 172 -8.17 -6.91 -24.60
N ASN A 173 -8.94 -5.85 -24.48
CA ASN A 173 -9.20 -4.83 -25.53
C ASN A 173 -9.39 -5.39 -26.96
N SER A 174 -9.69 -6.70 -27.03
CA SER A 174 -9.50 -7.47 -28.25
C SER A 174 -10.66 -7.39 -29.22
N SER A 175 -11.81 -6.79 -28.84
CA SER A 175 -12.96 -6.87 -29.75
C SER A 175 -14.07 -5.83 -29.60
N LYS A 176 -14.06 -4.97 -28.58
CA LYS A 176 -15.10 -3.94 -28.45
C LYS A 176 -14.45 -2.59 -28.17
N GLN A 177 -14.22 -1.81 -29.22
CA GLN A 177 -14.05 -0.37 -29.07
C GLN A 177 -15.34 0.16 -28.45
N LEU A 178 -15.34 0.31 -27.13
CA LEU A 178 -16.34 1.12 -26.45
C LEU A 178 -16.18 2.54 -26.97
N ALA A 179 -17.29 3.18 -27.32
CA ALA A 179 -17.26 4.61 -27.61
C ALA A 179 -16.61 5.32 -26.41
N GLU A 180 -15.48 5.96 -26.65
CA GLU A 180 -14.75 6.64 -25.61
C GLU A 180 -15.38 7.99 -25.30
N GLY A 181 -15.78 8.20 -24.04
CA GLY A 181 -16.26 9.48 -23.52
C GLY A 181 -15.21 10.22 -22.70
N ASP A 182 -15.55 11.42 -22.24
CA ASP A 182 -14.68 12.26 -21.41
C ASP A 182 -14.88 12.00 -19.90
N THR A 183 -15.86 11.18 -19.55
CA THR A 183 -16.19 10.86 -18.15
C THR A 183 -15.72 9.46 -17.81
N LEU A 184 -14.98 9.34 -16.72
CA LEU A 184 -14.57 8.06 -16.16
C LEU A 184 -15.78 7.40 -15.47
N ILE A 185 -16.14 6.20 -15.91
CA ILE A 185 -17.28 5.44 -15.40
C ILE A 185 -16.76 4.29 -14.55
N ASP A 186 -17.18 4.23 -13.28
CA ASP A 186 -16.86 3.10 -12.43
C ASP A 186 -17.58 1.81 -12.86
N THR A 187 -16.89 0.67 -12.75
CA THR A 187 -17.38 -0.64 -13.19
C THR A 187 -17.67 -1.60 -12.04
N HIS A 188 -17.40 -1.23 -10.77
CA HIS A 188 -17.47 -2.15 -9.64
C HIS A 188 -18.83 -2.21 -8.94
N GLY A 189 -19.70 -1.21 -9.15
CA GLY A 189 -21.04 -1.17 -8.57
C GLY A 189 -21.04 -1.35 -7.04
N GLU A 190 -21.88 -2.27 -6.54
CA GLU A 190 -22.05 -2.51 -5.10
C GLU A 190 -20.80 -3.04 -4.37
N TYR A 191 -19.79 -3.55 -5.10
CA TYR A 191 -18.51 -3.95 -4.49
C TYR A 191 -17.74 -2.76 -3.92
N LEU A 192 -18.02 -1.51 -4.35
CA LEU A 192 -17.47 -0.30 -3.72
C LEU A 192 -18.17 0.06 -2.41
N VAL A 193 -19.46 -0.27 -2.31
CA VAL A 193 -20.29 0.09 -1.16
C VAL A 193 -20.03 -0.83 0.03
N SER A 194 -19.83 -2.11 -0.23
CA SER A 194 -19.64 -3.14 0.81
C SER A 194 -18.48 -2.85 1.77
N PRO A 195 -17.24 -2.49 1.33
CA PRO A 195 -16.15 -2.20 2.25
C PRO A 195 -16.45 -1.00 3.16
N ARG A 196 -17.08 0.05 2.61
CA ARG A 196 -17.48 1.23 3.38
C ARG A 196 -18.55 0.89 4.42
N ARG A 197 -19.55 0.10 4.03
CA ARG A 197 -20.63 -0.37 4.92
C ARG A 197 -20.08 -1.20 6.07
N VAL A 198 -19.22 -2.18 5.77
CA VAL A 198 -18.62 -3.06 6.79
C VAL A 198 -17.67 -2.25 7.70
N ALA A 199 -16.91 -1.30 7.15
CA ALA A 199 -16.05 -0.43 7.95
C ALA A 199 -16.87 0.39 8.97
N LYS A 200 -17.98 0.99 8.53
CA LYS A 200 -18.89 1.74 9.40
C LYS A 200 -19.52 0.84 10.46
N GLU A 201 -20.00 -0.33 10.07
CA GLU A 201 -20.63 -1.32 10.96
C GLU A 201 -19.67 -1.78 12.06
N MET A 202 -18.42 -2.07 11.68
CA MET A 202 -17.42 -2.62 12.60
C MET A 202 -16.57 -1.54 13.28
N GLY A 203 -16.76 -0.25 12.97
CA GLY A 203 -16.00 0.86 13.54
C GLY A 203 -14.50 0.74 13.22
N VAL A 204 -14.13 0.49 11.95
CA VAL A 204 -12.74 0.47 11.44
C VAL A 204 -12.51 1.61 10.48
N VAL A 205 -11.24 1.97 10.29
CA VAL A 205 -10.83 2.96 9.30
C VAL A 205 -11.23 2.48 7.89
N PHE A 206 -11.76 3.40 7.09
CA PHE A 206 -12.07 3.19 5.69
C PHE A 206 -11.33 4.22 4.82
N VAL A 207 -10.57 3.74 3.85
CA VAL A 207 -9.95 4.58 2.81
C VAL A 207 -10.68 4.34 1.49
N ASP A 208 -11.25 5.39 0.93
CA ASP A 208 -11.95 5.35 -0.36
C ASP A 208 -10.96 5.36 -1.52
N ALA A 209 -10.30 4.20 -1.73
CA ALA A 209 -9.28 4.05 -2.76
C ALA A 209 -9.86 4.25 -4.17
N ASN A 210 -11.12 3.86 -4.39
CA ASN A 210 -11.81 4.10 -5.65
C ASN A 210 -11.93 5.60 -5.92
N LYS A 211 -12.52 6.35 -4.99
CA LYS A 211 -12.69 7.79 -5.19
C LYS A 211 -11.34 8.51 -5.42
N ILE A 212 -10.31 8.17 -4.67
CA ILE A 212 -8.98 8.77 -4.79
C ILE A 212 -8.39 8.53 -6.18
N THR A 213 -8.46 7.30 -6.67
CA THR A 213 -7.93 6.94 -7.98
C THR A 213 -8.82 7.43 -9.12
N HIS A 214 -10.15 7.44 -8.94
CA HIS A 214 -11.09 8.04 -9.88
C HIS A 214 -10.81 9.54 -10.07
N ASP A 215 -10.67 10.30 -8.98
CA ASP A 215 -10.38 11.73 -9.04
C ASP A 215 -9.03 12.01 -9.73
N LEU A 216 -8.01 11.17 -9.46
CA LEU A 216 -6.73 11.26 -10.15
C LEU A 216 -6.90 11.08 -11.66
N GLU A 217 -7.50 9.95 -12.09
CA GLU A 217 -7.62 9.61 -13.50
C GLU A 217 -8.55 10.59 -14.26
N GLN A 218 -9.67 10.98 -13.65
CA GLN A 218 -10.57 11.98 -14.23
C GLN A 218 -9.85 13.33 -14.40
N SER A 219 -9.04 13.76 -13.43
CA SER A 219 -8.27 15.01 -13.53
C SER A 219 -7.21 14.98 -14.63
N MET A 220 -6.65 13.81 -14.91
CA MET A 220 -5.69 13.61 -16.00
C MET A 220 -6.37 13.51 -17.36
N GLY A 221 -7.66 13.19 -17.38
CA GLY A 221 -8.45 12.95 -18.58
C GLY A 221 -8.06 11.67 -19.29
N LYS A 222 -8.82 11.36 -20.34
CA LYS A 222 -8.70 10.15 -21.13
C LYS A 222 -7.28 9.85 -21.63
N GLU A 223 -6.62 10.83 -22.23
CA GLU A 223 -5.27 10.61 -22.76
C GLU A 223 -4.19 10.64 -21.68
N GLY A 224 -4.33 11.55 -20.71
CA GLY A 224 -3.34 11.69 -19.64
C GLY A 224 -3.27 10.49 -18.71
N SER A 225 -4.40 9.86 -18.40
CA SER A 225 -4.50 8.70 -17.51
C SER A 225 -3.88 7.43 -18.08
N LYS A 226 -3.72 7.31 -19.42
CA LYS A 226 -2.97 6.21 -20.05
C LYS A 226 -1.56 6.04 -19.45
N LYS A 227 -0.94 7.13 -19.01
CA LYS A 227 0.40 7.13 -18.40
C LYS A 227 0.47 6.36 -17.07
N LEU A 228 -0.66 6.12 -16.42
CA LEU A 228 -0.70 5.36 -15.17
C LEU A 228 -0.72 3.85 -15.39
N HIS A 229 -1.24 3.42 -16.52
CA HIS A 229 -1.59 2.02 -16.78
C HIS A 229 -0.60 1.29 -17.68
N MET A 230 -0.79 -0.02 -17.79
CA MET A 230 -0.01 -0.88 -18.69
C MET A 230 -0.48 -0.67 -20.15
N ILE A 231 -0.35 0.57 -20.63
CA ILE A 231 -0.68 0.97 -21.99
C ILE A 231 0.61 1.38 -22.70
N PHE A 232 1.08 0.52 -23.59
CA PHE A 232 2.32 0.67 -24.35
C PHE A 232 2.06 0.37 -25.83
N LYS A 233 2.73 1.10 -26.71
CA LYS A 233 2.73 0.81 -28.15
C LYS A 233 3.66 -0.36 -28.46
N PRO A 234 3.48 -1.06 -29.56
CA PRO A 234 4.44 -2.06 -30.02
C PRO A 234 5.87 -1.48 -30.08
N GLY A 235 6.83 -2.20 -29.47
CA GLY A 235 8.23 -1.84 -29.44
C GLY A 235 8.60 -0.68 -28.48
N GLU A 236 7.67 -0.15 -27.70
CA GLU A 236 7.95 0.95 -26.75
C GLU A 236 8.79 0.49 -25.56
N THR A 237 8.69 -0.78 -25.18
CA THR A 237 9.51 -1.41 -24.16
C THR A 237 9.88 -2.84 -24.57
N PRO A 238 11.13 -3.30 -24.34
CA PRO A 238 11.57 -4.64 -24.76
C PRO A 238 10.71 -5.79 -24.21
N SER A 239 10.18 -5.66 -23.00
CA SER A 239 9.30 -6.69 -22.40
C SER A 239 7.91 -6.78 -23.03
N LEU A 240 7.52 -5.83 -23.88
CA LEU A 240 6.22 -5.76 -24.54
C LEU A 240 6.38 -5.45 -26.05
N PRO A 241 6.96 -6.39 -26.82
CA PRO A 241 7.26 -6.15 -28.24
C PRO A 241 5.99 -5.85 -29.08
N ASP A 242 4.85 -6.45 -28.70
CA ASP A 242 3.55 -6.24 -29.35
C ASP A 242 2.73 -5.11 -28.71
N GLY A 243 3.31 -4.42 -27.71
CA GLY A 243 2.59 -3.45 -26.90
C GLY A 243 1.63 -4.10 -25.89
N ARG A 244 0.86 -3.27 -25.20
CA ARG A 244 -0.21 -3.72 -24.26
C ARG A 244 -1.27 -2.64 -24.13
N GLN A 245 -2.52 -3.05 -23.98
CA GLN A 245 -3.65 -2.18 -23.70
C GLN A 245 -4.38 -2.73 -22.47
N ASP A 246 -4.02 -2.26 -21.29
CA ASP A 246 -4.57 -2.74 -20.03
C ASP A 246 -4.99 -1.54 -19.17
N ASN A 247 -6.29 -1.38 -19.03
CA ASN A 247 -6.92 -0.27 -18.33
C ASN A 247 -7.10 -0.54 -16.81
N THR A 248 -6.60 -1.67 -16.30
CA THR A 248 -6.74 -2.08 -14.90
C THR A 248 -5.42 -2.00 -14.14
N HIS A 249 -4.33 -2.53 -14.73
CA HIS A 249 -3.05 -2.64 -14.03
C HIS A 249 -2.17 -1.41 -14.25
N TYR A 250 -1.45 -1.04 -13.19
CA TYR A 250 -0.55 0.10 -13.22
C TYR A 250 0.86 -0.28 -13.72
N ASN A 251 1.50 0.65 -14.40
CA ASN A 251 2.95 0.62 -14.62
C ASN A 251 3.70 1.21 -13.41
N ILE A 252 5.03 1.29 -13.48
CA ILE A 252 5.88 1.82 -12.40
C ILE A 252 5.43 3.23 -11.96
N PHE A 253 5.17 4.12 -12.91
CA PHE A 253 4.75 5.50 -12.62
C PHE A 253 3.37 5.54 -11.93
N GLY A 254 2.40 4.80 -12.48
CA GLY A 254 1.04 4.76 -11.93
C GLY A 254 0.99 4.15 -10.54
N ALA A 255 1.65 3.01 -10.33
CA ALA A 255 1.69 2.35 -9.03
C ALA A 255 2.31 3.25 -7.94
N ASN A 256 3.41 3.94 -8.25
CA ASN A 256 4.02 4.89 -7.31
C ASN A 256 3.10 6.08 -7.02
N LYS A 257 2.46 6.65 -8.05
CA LYS A 257 1.52 7.77 -7.89
C LYS A 257 0.33 7.41 -7.02
N VAL A 258 -0.27 6.24 -7.26
CA VAL A 258 -1.42 5.73 -6.49
C VAL A 258 -1.00 5.41 -5.05
N ALA A 259 0.15 4.74 -4.85
CA ALA A 259 0.66 4.45 -3.51
C ALA A 259 0.81 5.72 -2.66
N GLY A 260 1.38 6.80 -3.22
CA GLY A 260 1.52 8.06 -2.49
C GLY A 260 0.19 8.70 -2.10
N LEU A 261 -0.82 8.67 -2.98
CA LEU A 261 -2.15 9.21 -2.67
C LEU A 261 -2.88 8.38 -1.60
N LEU A 262 -2.73 7.06 -1.65
CA LEU A 262 -3.32 6.17 -0.65
C LEU A 262 -2.61 6.26 0.69
N ASP A 263 -1.28 6.43 0.70
CA ASP A 263 -0.50 6.70 1.91
C ASP A 263 -0.93 8.02 2.57
N ASP A 264 -1.04 9.10 1.80
CA ASP A 264 -1.58 10.38 2.29
C ASP A 264 -2.95 10.22 2.95
N ALA A 265 -3.83 9.39 2.37
CA ALA A 265 -5.16 9.14 2.92
C ALA A 265 -5.12 8.27 4.19
N LEU A 266 -4.21 7.29 4.25
CA LEU A 266 -3.94 6.49 5.44
C LEU A 266 -3.42 7.34 6.59
N CYS A 267 -2.40 8.17 6.33
CA CYS A 267 -1.77 9.03 7.33
C CYS A 267 -2.73 10.10 7.89
N ARG A 268 -3.67 10.59 7.09
CA ARG A 268 -4.73 11.49 7.59
C ARG A 268 -5.68 10.82 8.57
N GLN A 269 -5.86 9.51 8.52
CA GLN A 269 -6.83 8.78 9.35
C GLN A 269 -6.17 7.99 10.48
N VAL A 270 -4.89 7.64 10.36
CA VAL A 270 -4.15 6.83 11.33
C VAL A 270 -2.94 7.61 11.82
N ALA A 271 -3.11 8.37 12.89
CA ALA A 271 -2.11 9.28 13.43
C ALA A 271 -0.76 8.59 13.76
N GLU A 272 -0.79 7.32 14.15
CA GLU A 272 0.45 6.56 14.41
C GLU A 272 1.24 6.30 13.13
N LEU A 273 0.58 6.02 11.99
CA LEU A 273 1.26 5.88 10.70
C LEU A 273 1.82 7.21 10.21
N ALA A 274 1.11 8.32 10.47
CA ALA A 274 1.57 9.66 10.12
C ALA A 274 2.91 10.05 10.78
N LYS A 275 3.24 9.47 11.93
CA LYS A 275 4.54 9.70 12.60
C LYS A 275 5.72 9.10 11.84
N HIS A 276 5.46 8.10 11.04
CA HIS A 276 6.45 7.36 10.25
C HIS A 276 6.44 7.74 8.77
N HIS A 277 5.54 8.66 8.39
CA HIS A 277 5.42 9.11 7.00
C HIS A 277 6.67 9.88 6.57
N VAL A 278 7.18 9.51 5.39
CA VAL A 278 8.29 10.20 4.72
C VAL A 278 7.94 10.45 3.26
N TYR A 279 8.48 11.52 2.72
CA TYR A 279 8.32 11.85 1.30
C TYR A 279 9.65 12.21 0.66
N TYR A 280 9.89 11.62 -0.51
CA TYR A 280 11.06 11.92 -1.35
C TYR A 280 10.60 12.14 -2.79
N ASP A 281 11.35 12.93 -3.54
CA ASP A 281 11.01 13.24 -4.93
C ASP A 281 11.15 12.03 -5.85
N ILE A 282 12.15 11.16 -5.59
CA ILE A 282 12.47 9.98 -6.38
C ILE A 282 12.84 8.84 -5.44
N TYR A 283 12.41 7.62 -5.77
CA TYR A 283 12.70 6.40 -5.03
C TYR A 283 13.47 5.42 -5.91
N VAL A 284 14.59 4.90 -5.40
CA VAL A 284 15.46 3.94 -6.08
C VAL A 284 15.57 2.67 -5.26
N SER A 285 15.31 1.52 -5.86
CA SER A 285 15.38 0.22 -5.19
C SER A 285 15.56 -0.92 -6.18
N LYS A 286 16.46 -1.85 -5.88
CA LYS A 286 16.69 -3.06 -6.70
C LYS A 286 15.59 -4.12 -6.57
N ASN A 287 14.69 -3.99 -5.60
CA ASN A 287 13.58 -4.93 -5.39
C ASN A 287 12.30 -4.57 -6.17
N GLY A 288 12.38 -3.55 -7.04
CA GLY A 288 11.27 -3.11 -7.89
C GLY A 288 10.25 -2.19 -7.21
N SER A 289 10.44 -1.86 -5.93
CA SER A 289 9.61 -0.86 -5.23
C SER A 289 9.98 0.58 -5.58
N GLY A 290 11.12 0.81 -6.25
CA GLY A 290 11.55 2.11 -6.71
C GLY A 290 10.96 2.50 -8.06
N GLN A 291 11.00 3.80 -8.37
CA GLN A 291 10.76 4.32 -9.72
C GLN A 291 11.92 3.97 -10.65
N PHE A 292 13.11 3.76 -10.07
CA PHE A 292 14.34 3.36 -10.75
C PHE A 292 15.01 2.23 -9.97
N ASP A 293 15.77 1.41 -10.66
CA ASP A 293 16.61 0.35 -10.12
C ASP A 293 18.12 0.68 -10.20
N ASP A 294 18.46 1.83 -10.79
CA ASP A 294 19.80 2.39 -10.86
C ASP A 294 19.83 3.90 -10.52
N LEU A 295 20.98 4.37 -10.04
CA LEU A 295 21.14 5.75 -9.57
C LEU A 295 21.42 6.74 -10.72
N GLU A 296 22.04 6.30 -11.79
CA GLU A 296 22.34 7.11 -12.97
C GLU A 296 21.05 7.58 -13.63
N SER A 297 20.12 6.67 -13.90
CA SER A 297 18.80 6.97 -14.46
C SER A 297 17.99 7.87 -13.52
N ALA A 298 18.02 7.59 -12.21
CA ALA A 298 17.34 8.42 -11.23
C ALA A 298 17.88 9.85 -11.19
N VAL A 299 19.19 10.05 -11.21
CA VAL A 299 19.81 11.38 -11.29
C VAL A 299 19.51 12.05 -12.64
N ALA A 300 19.56 11.29 -13.74
CA ALA A 300 19.23 11.80 -15.07
C ALA A 300 17.79 12.32 -15.18
N SER A 301 16.82 11.65 -14.51
CA SER A 301 15.40 12.05 -14.48
C SER A 301 15.15 13.30 -13.64
N ALA A 302 16.01 13.61 -12.68
CA ALA A 302 15.84 14.77 -11.81
C ALA A 302 15.81 16.08 -12.62
N PRO A 303 14.88 17.01 -12.35
CA PRO A 303 14.82 18.29 -13.05
C PRO A 303 16.06 19.14 -12.74
N LYS A 304 16.49 19.94 -13.73
CA LYS A 304 17.55 20.93 -13.55
C LYS A 304 17.03 22.11 -12.72
N GLY A 305 17.94 22.76 -11.99
CA GLY A 305 17.66 24.05 -11.32
C GLY A 305 17.03 23.93 -9.94
N ARG A 306 16.28 22.87 -9.62
CA ARG A 306 15.73 22.67 -8.26
C ARG A 306 16.48 21.56 -7.51
N LYS A 307 16.41 21.61 -6.17
CA LYS A 307 16.91 20.54 -5.31
C LYS A 307 15.93 19.36 -5.35
N VAL A 308 16.47 18.15 -5.53
CA VAL A 308 15.74 16.89 -5.57
C VAL A 308 16.29 15.96 -4.53
N THR A 309 15.40 15.32 -3.76
CA THR A 309 15.75 14.29 -2.79
C THR A 309 15.50 12.93 -3.41
N ILE A 310 16.54 12.09 -3.49
CA ILE A 310 16.48 10.71 -3.98
C ILE A 310 16.65 9.76 -2.78
N ALA A 311 15.61 9.01 -2.46
CA ALA A 311 15.70 7.90 -1.50
C ALA A 311 16.31 6.68 -2.19
N VAL A 312 17.30 6.09 -1.54
CA VAL A 312 18.01 4.87 -2.01
C VAL A 312 17.77 3.78 -0.99
N SER A 313 17.08 2.72 -1.39
CA SER A 313 16.61 1.67 -0.50
C SER A 313 17.40 0.38 -0.65
N GLY A 314 17.89 -0.12 0.49
CA GLY A 314 18.54 -1.43 0.62
C GLY A 314 19.81 -1.62 -0.23
N GLY A 315 20.71 -2.49 0.24
CA GLY A 315 21.88 -2.95 -0.52
C GLY A 315 23.01 -1.96 -0.70
N GLU A 316 23.95 -2.36 -1.54
CA GLU A 316 25.17 -1.59 -1.85
C GLU A 316 25.04 -0.90 -3.21
N TRP A 317 25.46 0.35 -3.26
CA TRP A 317 25.28 1.22 -4.41
C TRP A 317 26.56 1.95 -4.76
N LYS A 318 26.91 1.98 -6.05
CA LYS A 318 27.96 2.87 -6.53
C LYS A 318 27.38 4.29 -6.60
N LYS A 319 28.03 5.23 -5.92
CA LYS A 319 27.62 6.63 -5.98
C LYS A 319 27.79 7.16 -7.41
N PRO A 320 26.74 7.73 -8.03
CA PRO A 320 26.85 8.25 -9.39
C PRO A 320 27.71 9.51 -9.42
N GLU A 321 28.29 9.77 -10.58
CA GLU A 321 29.01 11.03 -10.83
C GLU A 321 28.05 12.22 -10.81
N ALA A 322 28.60 13.39 -10.41
CA ALA A 322 27.81 14.62 -10.37
C ALA A 322 27.43 15.05 -11.82
N MET A 323 26.12 15.20 -12.05
CA MET A 323 25.62 15.69 -13.34
C MET A 323 25.46 17.20 -13.34
N LYS A 324 26.00 17.87 -14.36
CA LYS A 324 25.93 19.34 -14.52
C LYS A 324 24.48 19.86 -14.49
N GLY A 325 24.21 20.80 -13.58
CA GLY A 325 22.88 21.42 -13.42
C GLY A 325 21.89 20.61 -12.57
N LYS A 326 22.25 19.43 -12.07
CA LYS A 326 21.44 18.63 -11.13
C LYS A 326 21.83 18.94 -9.69
N LYS A 327 20.85 19.22 -8.84
CA LYS A 327 21.02 19.44 -7.38
C LYS A 327 20.34 18.31 -6.63
N VAL A 328 21.08 17.21 -6.42
CA VAL A 328 20.55 15.97 -5.80
C VAL A 328 21.05 15.82 -4.38
N LYS A 329 20.16 15.44 -3.47
CA LYS A 329 20.46 14.94 -2.14
C LYS A 329 20.02 13.48 -2.06
N PHE A 330 20.97 12.56 -1.78
CA PHE A 330 20.65 11.16 -1.49
C PHE A 330 20.27 11.00 -0.02
N VAL A 331 19.25 10.16 0.22
CA VAL A 331 18.84 9.68 1.53
C VAL A 331 18.91 8.15 1.48
N LEU A 332 19.80 7.58 2.27
CA LEU A 332 19.97 6.13 2.37
C LEU A 332 18.95 5.58 3.37
N THR A 333 18.16 4.60 2.96
CA THR A 333 17.11 3.97 3.76
C THR A 333 17.29 2.46 3.77
N ARG A 334 16.74 1.77 4.76
CA ARG A 334 16.69 0.30 4.83
C ARG A 334 18.06 -0.37 4.65
N GLY A 335 19.06 0.18 5.32
CA GLY A 335 20.41 -0.37 5.27
C GLY A 335 21.15 -0.16 3.96
N ALA A 336 20.69 0.74 3.09
CA ALA A 336 21.43 1.13 1.89
C ALA A 336 22.76 1.80 2.26
N LYS A 337 23.81 1.52 1.49
CA LYS A 337 25.12 2.17 1.65
C LYS A 337 25.77 2.43 0.31
N PHE A 338 26.58 3.49 0.25
CA PHE A 338 27.48 3.70 -0.88
C PHE A 338 28.77 2.91 -0.69
N LEU A 339 29.26 2.34 -1.79
CA LEU A 339 30.58 1.71 -1.89
C LEU A 339 31.67 2.75 -1.98
#